data_9c427d5370ed5893ae3c795d79919a80
#
_entry.id   9c427d5370ed5893ae3c795d79919a80
#
_cell.length_a   1.000
_cell.length_b   1.000
_cell.length_c   1.000
_cell.angle_alpha   90.00
_cell.angle_beta   90.00
_cell.angle_gamma   90.00
#
_symmetry.space_group_name_H-M   'P 1'
#
loop_
_entity.id
_entity.type
_entity.pdbx_description
1 polymer ?
#
loop_
_entity_poly.entity_id
_entity_poly.type
_entity_poly.pdbx_seq_one_letter_code
_entity_poly.pdbx_strand_id
1 'polypeptide(L)'
;IFSGVELIKLTYLPVMTIFGREMEINVVLTLFGFFLVYAGIKSAFAEDDNDEEKDFSTSPGARLIHRFFKVSKNYDKDHFFTIENGIKMATPMLVVVGVIEFTDLLFAVDSIPAIFAIAPDDPFILYTSNIFAILGLRSLYFLLANFIHLFSKLKYGLAIILAFIGVKMVISPIYHIESMHSLMVVGGVLVLSVLASVVFPEKKEEEA
;
A
#
# COMPACT_ATOMS: atom_id res chain seq x y z
N ILE A 1 15.17 -0.84 -1.17
CA ILE A 1 15.45 -1.19 0.24
C ILE A 1 16.81 -0.62 0.67
N PHE A 2 17.92 -0.97 0.00
CA PHE A 2 19.26 -0.52 0.41
C PHE A 2 19.36 1.01 0.51
N SER A 3 18.96 1.73 -0.54
CA SER A 3 18.92 3.20 -0.54
C SER A 3 18.01 3.78 0.55
N GLY A 4 16.93 3.07 0.89
CA GLY A 4 16.02 3.46 1.97
C GLY A 4 16.64 3.30 3.35
N VAL A 5 17.38 2.21 3.60
CA VAL A 5 18.12 2.00 4.85
C VAL A 5 19.17 3.10 5.04
N GLU A 6 19.94 3.41 4.00
CA GLU A 6 20.93 4.49 4.05
C GLU A 6 20.29 5.85 4.30
N LEU A 7 19.17 6.15 3.62
CA LEU A 7 18.43 7.40 3.81
C LEU A 7 17.96 7.54 5.27
N ILE A 8 17.41 6.47 5.84
CA ILE A 8 16.94 6.47 7.22
C ILE A 8 18.10 6.71 8.19
N LYS A 9 19.24 6.06 7.99
CA LYS A 9 20.44 6.27 8.83
C LYS A 9 20.96 7.70 8.77
N LEU A 10 20.89 8.34 7.60
CA LEU A 10 21.36 9.73 7.41
C LEU A 10 20.41 10.78 7.99
N THR A 11 19.16 10.42 8.30
CA THR A 11 18.13 11.37 8.74
C THR A 11 17.86 11.35 10.24
N TYR A 12 18.72 10.69 11.04
CA TYR A 12 18.71 10.85 12.48
C TYR A 12 19.19 12.26 12.85
N LEU A 13 18.38 12.99 13.60
CA LEU A 13 18.80 14.24 14.21
C LEU A 13 19.77 13.94 15.37
N PRO A 14 20.71 14.86 15.68
CA PRO A 14 21.52 14.74 16.87
C PRO A 14 20.60 14.61 18.10
N VAL A 15 21.04 13.81 19.07
CA VAL A 15 20.31 13.55 20.32
C VAL A 15 19.85 14.86 20.93
N MET A 16 18.56 15.06 20.98
CA MET A 16 17.94 16.26 21.58
C MET A 16 17.34 15.91 22.94
N THR A 17 17.70 16.67 23.94
CA THR A 17 17.10 16.52 25.27
C THR A 17 15.80 17.31 25.34
N ILE A 18 14.67 16.64 25.23
CA ILE A 18 13.34 17.24 25.34
C ILE A 18 12.67 16.68 26.59
N PHE A 19 12.20 17.55 27.49
CA PHE A 19 11.61 17.18 28.79
C PHE A 19 12.51 16.29 29.69
N GLY A 20 13.85 16.45 29.58
CA GLY A 20 14.79 15.69 30.41
C GLY A 20 15.03 14.25 29.97
N ARG A 21 14.59 13.88 28.76
CA ARG A 21 14.87 12.59 28.11
C ARG A 21 15.69 12.82 26.84
N GLU A 22 16.67 11.97 26.65
CA GLU A 22 17.41 11.90 25.39
C GLU A 22 16.53 11.23 24.35
N MET A 23 16.25 11.91 23.25
CA MET A 23 15.39 11.43 22.17
C MET A 23 16.16 11.45 20.86
N GLU A 24 16.18 10.31 20.18
CA GLU A 24 16.70 10.17 18.83
C GLU A 24 15.52 10.25 17.85
N ILE A 25 15.34 11.43 17.25
CA ILE A 25 14.26 11.64 16.28
C ILE A 25 14.77 11.38 14.88
N ASN A 26 14.17 10.42 14.20
CA ASN A 26 14.35 10.25 12.77
C ASN A 26 13.24 10.99 12.02
N VAL A 27 13.61 12.05 11.31
CA VAL A 27 12.65 12.93 10.61
C VAL A 27 11.86 12.16 9.56
N VAL A 28 12.52 11.31 8.80
CA VAL A 28 11.87 10.54 7.73
C VAL A 28 10.88 9.54 8.31
N LEU A 29 11.27 8.78 9.33
CA LEU A 29 10.37 7.83 9.99
C LEU A 29 9.18 8.53 10.64
N THR A 30 9.39 9.68 11.28
CA THR A 30 8.30 10.46 11.88
C THR A 30 7.32 10.97 10.83
N LEU A 31 7.83 11.51 9.70
CA LEU A 31 7.00 11.98 8.60
C LEU A 31 6.18 10.83 8.00
N PHE A 32 6.81 9.69 7.77
CA PHE A 32 6.11 8.50 7.30
C PHE A 32 5.09 7.98 8.31
N GLY A 33 5.40 8.05 9.60
CA GLY A 33 4.44 7.69 10.64
C GLY A 33 3.16 8.51 10.56
N PHE A 34 3.25 9.83 10.43
CA PHE A 34 2.08 10.69 10.22
C PHE A 34 1.34 10.37 8.93
N PHE A 35 2.07 10.11 7.84
CA PHE A 35 1.47 9.71 6.58
C PHE A 35 0.69 8.40 6.71
N LEU A 36 1.24 7.39 7.38
CA LEU A 36 0.56 6.10 7.60
C LEU A 36 -0.68 6.24 8.49
N VAL A 37 -0.64 7.08 9.55
CA VAL A 37 -1.82 7.37 10.37
C VAL A 37 -2.92 8.00 9.51
N TYR A 38 -2.57 9.00 8.70
CA TYR A 38 -3.51 9.64 7.79
C TYR A 38 -4.09 8.66 6.77
N ALA A 39 -3.24 7.84 6.15
CA ALA A 39 -3.65 6.82 5.18
C ALA A 39 -4.57 5.76 5.82
N GLY A 40 -4.24 5.29 7.03
CA GLY A 40 -5.07 4.35 7.78
C GLY A 40 -6.45 4.91 8.12
N ILE A 41 -6.52 6.14 8.62
CA ILE A 41 -7.78 6.82 8.91
C ILE A 41 -8.58 6.99 7.61
N LYS A 42 -7.97 7.52 6.56
CA LYS A 42 -8.64 7.70 5.27
C LYS A 42 -9.17 6.39 4.71
N SER A 43 -8.40 5.31 4.80
CA SER A 43 -8.80 3.97 4.33
C SER A 43 -9.97 3.40 5.14
N ALA A 44 -10.02 3.67 6.46
CA ALA A 44 -11.13 3.21 7.30
C ALA A 44 -12.47 3.91 6.97
N PHE A 45 -12.40 5.20 6.59
CA PHE A 45 -13.58 6.03 6.28
C PHE A 45 -13.83 6.17 4.78
N ALA A 46 -13.02 5.54 3.93
CA ALA A 46 -13.34 5.46 2.51
C ALA A 46 -14.62 4.63 2.38
N GLU A 47 -15.72 5.30 2.05
CA GLU A 47 -16.96 4.65 1.65
C GLU A 47 -16.64 3.71 0.50
N ASP A 48 -17.27 2.53 0.52
CA ASP A 48 -17.40 1.75 -0.68
C ASP A 48 -18.35 2.57 -1.57
N ASP A 49 -17.76 3.52 -2.32
CA ASP A 49 -18.46 4.06 -3.47
C ASP A 49 -18.79 2.83 -4.29
N ASN A 50 -20.07 2.48 -4.20
CA ASN A 50 -20.69 1.43 -4.98
C ASN A 50 -20.12 1.46 -6.39
N ASP A 51 -19.95 0.30 -6.98
CA ASP A 51 -19.45 -0.04 -8.31
C ASP A 51 -20.06 0.74 -9.48
N GLU A 52 -20.38 2.01 -9.29
CA GLU A 52 -20.47 2.94 -10.40
C GLU A 52 -19.07 2.96 -11.01
N GLU A 53 -18.96 2.45 -12.21
CA GLU A 53 -17.79 2.38 -13.07
C GLU A 53 -16.82 3.51 -12.74
N LYS A 54 -15.87 3.25 -11.83
CA LYS A 54 -14.79 4.22 -11.58
C LYS A 54 -14.17 4.46 -12.93
N ASP A 55 -14.48 5.59 -13.51
CA ASP A 55 -13.91 5.98 -14.79
C ASP A 55 -12.39 6.05 -14.63
N PHE A 56 -11.77 4.91 -14.90
CA PHE A 56 -10.31 4.76 -14.79
C PHE A 56 -9.57 5.80 -15.61
N SER A 57 -10.26 6.45 -16.56
CA SER A 57 -9.70 7.52 -17.38
C SER A 57 -9.33 8.77 -16.56
N THR A 58 -9.97 8.98 -15.40
CA THR A 58 -9.72 10.12 -14.51
C THR A 58 -8.63 9.86 -13.48
N SER A 59 -8.17 8.61 -13.34
CA SER A 59 -7.12 8.23 -12.39
C SER A 59 -5.78 8.94 -12.70
N PRO A 60 -4.92 9.19 -11.69
CA PRO A 60 -3.62 9.81 -11.92
C PRO A 60 -2.74 9.06 -12.92
N GLY A 61 -2.78 7.72 -12.89
CA GLY A 61 -2.07 6.86 -13.85
C GLY A 61 -2.58 7.06 -15.29
N ALA A 62 -3.90 7.10 -15.48
CA ALA A 62 -4.49 7.39 -16.78
C ALA A 62 -4.13 8.80 -17.27
N ARG A 63 -4.21 9.81 -16.39
CA ARG A 63 -3.82 11.20 -16.74
C ARG A 63 -2.38 11.28 -17.21
N LEU A 64 -1.48 10.49 -16.61
CA LEU A 64 -0.09 10.43 -17.03
C LEU A 64 0.02 9.92 -18.48
N ILE A 65 -0.65 8.83 -18.81
CA ILE A 65 -0.65 8.27 -20.17
C ILE A 65 -1.29 9.26 -21.16
N HIS A 66 -2.44 9.85 -20.84
CA HIS A 66 -3.10 10.86 -21.68
C HIS A 66 -2.25 12.11 -21.94
N ARG A 67 -1.34 12.44 -21.00
CA ARG A 67 -0.42 13.58 -21.16
C ARG A 67 0.66 13.31 -22.19
N PHE A 68 1.13 12.07 -22.29
CA PHE A 68 2.24 11.71 -23.19
C PHE A 68 1.77 11.12 -24.51
N PHE A 69 0.59 10.50 -24.57
CA PHE A 69 0.10 9.78 -25.72
C PHE A 69 -1.35 10.18 -26.04
N LYS A 70 -1.65 10.24 -27.34
CA LYS A 70 -3.04 10.25 -27.78
C LYS A 70 -3.59 8.84 -27.62
N VAL A 71 -4.75 8.70 -26.99
CA VAL A 71 -5.37 7.41 -26.70
C VAL A 71 -6.51 7.17 -27.68
N SER A 72 -6.51 5.99 -28.31
CA SER A 72 -7.60 5.47 -29.12
C SER A 72 -8.79 5.08 -28.25
N LYS A 73 -9.99 5.13 -28.80
CA LYS A 73 -11.20 4.64 -28.12
C LYS A 73 -11.36 3.12 -28.24
N ASN A 74 -10.67 2.50 -29.18
CA ASN A 74 -10.82 1.10 -29.51
C ASN A 74 -9.65 0.28 -28.97
N TYR A 75 -9.96 -0.91 -28.48
CA TYR A 75 -8.95 -1.92 -28.19
C TYR A 75 -8.43 -2.51 -29.49
N ASP A 76 -7.13 -2.70 -29.59
CA ASP A 76 -6.49 -3.41 -30.70
C ASP A 76 -5.85 -4.70 -30.16
N LYS A 77 -6.71 -5.69 -29.87
CA LYS A 77 -6.30 -6.96 -29.23
C LYS A 77 -5.40 -6.70 -28.03
N ASP A 78 -4.23 -7.33 -27.99
CA ASP A 78 -3.24 -7.21 -26.89
C ASP A 78 -2.16 -6.16 -27.16
N HIS A 79 -2.34 -5.31 -28.19
CA HIS A 79 -1.34 -4.30 -28.52
C HIS A 79 -1.49 -3.05 -27.67
N PHE A 80 -0.37 -2.52 -27.19
CA PHE A 80 -0.31 -1.25 -26.46
C PHE A 80 -0.43 -0.03 -27.36
N PHE A 81 -0.12 -0.18 -28.64
CA PHE A 81 -0.18 0.89 -29.62
C PHE A 81 -0.90 0.42 -30.87
N THR A 82 -1.70 1.32 -31.47
CA THR A 82 -2.38 1.11 -32.74
C THR A 82 -2.10 2.28 -33.67
N ILE A 83 -2.40 2.10 -34.96
CA ILE A 83 -2.28 3.16 -35.96
C ILE A 83 -3.68 3.47 -36.49
N GLU A 84 -4.22 4.63 -36.09
CA GLU A 84 -5.48 5.15 -36.61
C GLU A 84 -5.21 6.39 -37.45
N ASN A 85 -5.75 6.41 -38.67
CA ASN A 85 -5.55 7.52 -39.61
C ASN A 85 -4.07 7.91 -39.85
N GLY A 86 -3.16 6.93 -39.85
CA GLY A 86 -1.74 7.18 -40.01
C GLY A 86 -1.01 7.74 -38.81
N ILE A 87 -1.70 7.87 -37.66
CA ILE A 87 -1.14 8.37 -36.40
C ILE A 87 -1.00 7.19 -35.44
N LYS A 88 0.17 7.06 -34.83
CA LYS A 88 0.40 6.08 -33.76
C LYS A 88 -0.27 6.58 -32.46
N MET A 89 -1.19 5.80 -31.94
CA MET A 89 -1.96 6.11 -30.73
C MET A 89 -1.78 4.99 -29.71
N ALA A 90 -1.88 5.34 -28.43
CA ALA A 90 -1.95 4.37 -27.35
C ALA A 90 -3.33 3.70 -27.33
N THR A 91 -3.39 2.42 -27.00
CA THR A 91 -4.65 1.72 -26.80
C THR A 91 -5.14 1.87 -25.35
N PRO A 92 -6.42 1.62 -25.08
CA PRO A 92 -6.91 1.55 -23.68
C PRO A 92 -6.16 0.54 -22.82
N MET A 93 -5.58 -0.52 -23.42
CA MET A 93 -4.74 -1.47 -22.71
C MET A 93 -3.53 -0.80 -22.07
N LEU A 94 -2.86 0.13 -22.75
CA LEU A 94 -1.75 0.89 -22.18
C LEU A 94 -2.22 1.78 -21.00
N VAL A 95 -3.43 2.33 -21.10
CA VAL A 95 -4.00 3.13 -20.02
C VAL A 95 -4.24 2.28 -18.76
N VAL A 96 -4.81 1.08 -18.92
CA VAL A 96 -5.02 0.12 -17.82
C VAL A 96 -3.68 -0.24 -17.16
N VAL A 97 -2.66 -0.58 -17.95
CA VAL A 97 -1.32 -0.87 -17.41
C VAL A 97 -0.76 0.34 -16.66
N GLY A 98 -0.89 1.55 -17.21
CA GLY A 98 -0.42 2.76 -16.53
C GLY A 98 -1.14 3.04 -15.20
N VAL A 99 -2.42 2.71 -15.12
CA VAL A 99 -3.19 2.80 -13.86
C VAL A 99 -2.68 1.79 -12.84
N ILE A 100 -2.46 0.54 -13.26
CA ILE A 100 -1.94 -0.54 -12.40
C ILE A 100 -0.56 -0.16 -11.86
N GLU A 101 0.37 0.21 -12.73
CA GLU A 101 1.74 0.60 -12.34
C GLU A 101 1.75 1.80 -11.38
N PHE A 102 0.89 2.79 -11.62
CA PHE A 102 0.78 3.92 -10.72
C PHE A 102 0.23 3.51 -9.35
N THR A 103 -0.75 2.61 -9.32
CA THR A 103 -1.31 2.07 -8.09
C THR A 103 -0.28 1.24 -7.33
N ASP A 104 0.51 0.41 -8.02
CA ASP A 104 1.60 -0.36 -7.42
C ASP A 104 2.67 0.55 -6.81
N LEU A 105 2.97 1.68 -7.48
CA LEU A 105 3.87 2.68 -6.91
C LEU A 105 3.32 3.29 -5.61
N LEU A 106 2.02 3.58 -5.55
CA LEU A 106 1.38 4.08 -4.32
C LEU A 106 1.48 3.04 -3.21
N PHE A 107 1.17 1.76 -3.48
CA PHE A 107 1.31 0.69 -2.50
C PHE A 107 2.76 0.52 -2.04
N ALA A 108 3.73 0.67 -2.92
CA ALA A 108 5.14 0.63 -2.53
C ALA A 108 5.50 1.78 -1.58
N VAL A 109 4.99 2.99 -1.81
CA VAL A 109 5.20 4.14 -0.93
C VAL A 109 4.60 3.89 0.45
N ASP A 110 3.45 3.24 0.54
CA ASP A 110 2.79 2.91 1.81
C ASP A 110 3.50 1.77 2.56
N SER A 111 3.99 0.74 1.83
CA SER A 111 4.55 -0.47 2.43
C SER A 111 6.01 -0.32 2.87
N ILE A 112 6.81 0.49 2.19
CA ILE A 112 8.22 0.69 2.53
C ILE A 112 8.39 1.21 3.96
N PRO A 113 7.70 2.28 4.41
CA PRO A 113 7.78 2.74 5.79
C PRO A 113 7.35 1.69 6.81
N ALA A 114 6.32 0.91 6.49
CA ALA A 114 5.82 -0.14 7.38
C ALA A 114 6.87 -1.23 7.64
N ILE A 115 7.61 -1.64 6.62
CA ILE A 115 8.71 -2.61 6.75
C ILE A 115 9.82 -2.06 7.66
N PHE A 116 10.22 -0.80 7.47
CA PHE A 116 11.23 -0.16 8.31
C PHE A 116 10.79 0.03 9.76
N ALA A 117 9.49 0.21 9.99
CA ALA A 117 8.95 0.29 11.36
C ALA A 117 9.05 -1.05 12.12
N ILE A 118 9.09 -2.18 11.42
CA ILE A 118 9.16 -3.51 12.02
C ILE A 118 10.62 -3.91 12.30
N ALA A 119 11.51 -3.73 11.33
CA ALA A 119 12.92 -4.15 11.42
C ALA A 119 13.87 -3.09 10.82
N PRO A 120 14.06 -1.92 11.49
CA PRO A 120 14.81 -0.81 10.92
C PRO A 120 16.30 -1.11 10.75
N ASP A 121 16.88 -1.98 11.61
CA ASP A 121 18.31 -2.17 11.74
C ASP A 121 18.82 -3.46 11.09
N ASP A 122 17.96 -4.29 10.55
CA ASP A 122 18.35 -5.57 9.96
C ASP A 122 18.05 -5.64 8.46
N PRO A 123 19.03 -5.26 7.60
CA PRO A 123 18.89 -5.35 6.16
C PRO A 123 18.66 -6.78 5.65
N PHE A 124 19.19 -7.79 6.33
CA PHE A 124 19.02 -9.18 5.92
C PHE A 124 17.57 -9.63 6.04
N ILE A 125 16.91 -9.31 7.16
CA ILE A 125 15.50 -9.60 7.36
C ILE A 125 14.65 -8.85 6.31
N LEU A 126 14.95 -7.57 6.06
CA LEU A 126 14.26 -6.77 5.07
C LEU A 126 14.35 -7.36 3.65
N TYR A 127 15.54 -7.81 3.25
CA TYR A 127 15.73 -8.41 1.94
C TYR A 127 15.07 -9.77 1.81
N THR A 128 15.30 -10.66 2.76
CA THR A 128 14.78 -12.03 2.70
C THR A 128 13.27 -12.05 2.75
N SER A 129 12.64 -11.25 3.60
CA SER A 129 11.18 -11.15 3.68
C SER A 129 10.56 -10.71 2.35
N ASN A 130 11.16 -9.72 1.67
CA ASN A 130 10.70 -9.28 0.36
C ASN A 130 10.86 -10.36 -0.71
N ILE A 131 11.98 -11.08 -0.74
CA ILE A 131 12.20 -12.18 -1.69
C ILE A 131 11.13 -13.27 -1.48
N PHE A 132 10.89 -13.67 -0.23
CA PHE A 132 9.86 -14.66 0.07
C PHE A 132 8.44 -14.16 -0.25
N ALA A 133 8.16 -12.88 -0.01
CA ALA A 133 6.89 -12.27 -0.39
C ALA A 133 6.66 -12.34 -1.92
N ILE A 134 7.67 -12.01 -2.73
CA ILE A 134 7.58 -12.09 -4.19
C ILE A 134 7.37 -13.55 -4.65
N LEU A 135 8.08 -14.49 -4.07
CA LEU A 135 7.91 -15.91 -4.38
C LEU A 135 6.51 -16.43 -4.01
N GLY A 136 5.96 -15.94 -2.89
CA GLY A 136 4.62 -16.30 -2.41
C GLY A 136 3.50 -15.58 -3.17
N LEU A 137 3.77 -14.42 -3.76
CA LEU A 137 2.75 -13.55 -4.36
C LEU A 137 1.94 -14.25 -5.46
N ARG A 138 2.60 -15.05 -6.28
CA ARG A 138 1.93 -15.81 -7.35
C ARG A 138 0.90 -16.79 -6.79
N SER A 139 1.26 -17.53 -5.75
CA SER A 139 0.35 -18.48 -5.10
C SER A 139 -0.77 -17.75 -4.37
N LEU A 140 -0.45 -16.63 -3.73
CA LEU A 140 -1.42 -15.78 -3.06
C LEU A 140 -2.43 -15.16 -4.04
N TYR A 141 -1.99 -14.78 -5.23
CA TYR A 141 -2.87 -14.28 -6.28
C TYR A 141 -3.96 -15.27 -6.66
N PHE A 142 -3.60 -16.54 -6.91
CA PHE A 142 -4.59 -17.57 -7.24
C PHE A 142 -5.57 -17.82 -6.09
N LEU A 143 -5.08 -17.75 -4.86
CA LEU A 143 -5.95 -17.87 -3.68
C LEU A 143 -6.92 -16.67 -3.60
N LEU A 144 -6.41 -15.45 -3.70
CA LEU A 144 -7.22 -14.24 -3.59
C LEU A 144 -8.22 -14.11 -4.73
N ALA A 145 -7.82 -14.42 -5.97
CA ALA A 145 -8.70 -14.34 -7.14
C ALA A 145 -9.96 -15.19 -6.99
N ASN A 146 -9.86 -16.35 -6.31
CA ASN A 146 -10.99 -17.22 -6.06
C ASN A 146 -11.83 -16.81 -4.83
N PHE A 147 -11.25 -16.12 -3.88
CA PHE A 147 -11.87 -15.84 -2.57
C PHE A 147 -11.97 -14.35 -2.24
N ILE A 148 -11.76 -13.45 -3.20
CA ILE A 148 -11.71 -12.00 -2.97
C ILE A 148 -12.99 -11.46 -2.28
N HIS A 149 -14.14 -12.04 -2.59
CA HIS A 149 -15.42 -11.70 -1.98
C HIS A 149 -15.51 -12.08 -0.48
N LEU A 150 -14.67 -12.99 0.00
CA LEU A 150 -14.60 -13.35 1.41
C LEU A 150 -13.74 -12.38 2.23
N PHE A 151 -13.04 -11.44 1.60
CA PHE A 151 -12.13 -10.52 2.26
C PHE A 151 -12.70 -9.10 2.40
N SER A 152 -14.02 -8.94 2.35
CA SER A 152 -14.69 -7.63 2.43
C SER A 152 -14.29 -6.81 3.67
N LYS A 153 -14.09 -7.44 4.82
CA LYS A 153 -13.68 -6.76 6.06
C LYS A 153 -12.15 -6.55 6.20
N LEU A 154 -11.36 -7.10 5.29
CA LEU A 154 -9.89 -6.98 5.33
C LEU A 154 -9.42 -5.53 5.22
N LYS A 155 -10.15 -4.68 4.48
CA LYS A 155 -9.85 -3.25 4.37
C LYS A 155 -9.80 -2.54 5.72
N TYR A 156 -10.72 -2.86 6.63
CA TYR A 156 -10.74 -2.29 7.98
C TYR A 156 -9.55 -2.77 8.82
N GLY A 157 -9.19 -4.06 8.67
CA GLY A 157 -8.00 -4.60 9.31
C GLY A 157 -6.72 -3.94 8.85
N LEU A 158 -6.57 -3.75 7.54
CA LEU A 158 -5.42 -3.03 6.98
C LEU A 158 -5.37 -1.58 7.44
N ALA A 159 -6.50 -0.88 7.50
CA ALA A 159 -6.58 0.48 8.02
C ALA A 159 -6.11 0.57 9.48
N ILE A 160 -6.54 -0.36 10.33
CA ILE A 160 -6.11 -0.44 11.74
C ILE A 160 -4.60 -0.71 11.83
N ILE A 161 -4.09 -1.63 11.01
CA ILE A 161 -2.65 -1.94 10.98
C ILE A 161 -1.83 -0.73 10.55
N LEU A 162 -2.24 -0.02 9.49
CA LEU A 162 -1.56 1.19 9.03
C LEU A 162 -1.55 2.27 10.12
N ALA A 163 -2.69 2.50 10.77
CA ALA A 163 -2.78 3.45 11.87
C ALA A 163 -1.87 3.04 13.05
N PHE A 164 -1.86 1.76 13.43
CA PHE A 164 -1.01 1.23 14.50
C PHE A 164 0.48 1.41 14.18
N ILE A 165 0.90 1.03 12.97
CA ILE A 165 2.30 1.17 12.52
C ILE A 165 2.70 2.64 12.49
N GLY A 166 1.84 3.52 11.96
CA GLY A 166 2.09 4.94 11.93
C GLY A 166 2.24 5.55 13.33
N VAL A 167 1.37 5.19 14.26
CA VAL A 167 1.47 5.61 15.67
C VAL A 167 2.76 5.08 16.31
N LYS A 168 3.10 3.80 16.09
CA LYS A 168 4.37 3.21 16.54
C LYS A 168 5.57 4.03 16.06
N MET A 169 5.60 4.42 14.79
CA MET A 169 6.71 5.19 14.22
C MET A 169 6.82 6.59 14.84
N VAL A 170 5.69 7.26 15.05
CA VAL A 170 5.66 8.59 15.68
C VAL A 170 6.10 8.56 17.14
N ILE A 171 5.74 7.50 17.86
CA ILE A 171 6.06 7.35 19.30
C ILE A 171 7.46 6.74 19.51
N SER A 172 8.05 6.13 18.49
CA SER A 172 9.36 5.45 18.57
C SER A 172 10.46 6.25 19.27
N PRO A 173 10.59 7.57 19.11
CA PRO A 173 11.60 8.36 19.83
C PRO A 173 11.39 8.41 21.36
N ILE A 174 10.16 8.18 21.83
CA ILE A 174 9.77 8.28 23.25
C ILE A 174 9.69 6.90 23.89
N TYR A 175 9.12 5.95 23.17
CA TYR A 175 8.84 4.61 23.65
C TYR A 175 9.09 3.57 22.56
N HIS A 176 10.07 2.72 22.81
CA HIS A 176 10.45 1.67 21.85
C HIS A 176 9.55 0.44 22.04
N ILE A 177 8.64 0.21 21.08
CA ILE A 177 7.82 -1.00 21.05
C ILE A 177 8.62 -2.10 20.37
N GLU A 178 8.89 -3.19 21.06
CA GLU A 178 9.60 -4.34 20.52
C GLU A 178 8.93 -4.89 19.26
N SER A 179 9.74 -5.33 18.31
CA SER A 179 9.26 -5.87 17.03
C SER A 179 8.35 -7.09 17.21
N MET A 180 8.61 -7.92 18.22
CA MET A 180 7.77 -9.08 18.53
C MET A 180 6.35 -8.69 18.92
N HIS A 181 6.18 -7.69 19.78
CA HIS A 181 4.86 -7.18 20.18
C HIS A 181 4.12 -6.59 18.98
N SER A 182 4.82 -5.85 18.13
CA SER A 182 4.23 -5.29 16.91
C SER A 182 3.75 -6.39 15.96
N LEU A 183 4.55 -7.44 15.80
CA LEU A 183 4.20 -8.58 14.95
C LEU A 183 2.97 -9.32 15.47
N MET A 184 2.87 -9.52 16.79
CA MET A 184 1.68 -10.14 17.41
C MET A 184 0.43 -9.29 17.20
N VAL A 185 0.52 -7.96 17.33
CA VAL A 185 -0.61 -7.06 17.08
C VAL A 185 -1.04 -7.11 15.63
N VAL A 186 -0.10 -6.98 14.69
CA VAL A 186 -0.38 -7.02 13.24
C VAL A 186 -0.98 -8.37 12.84
N GLY A 187 -0.35 -9.47 13.28
CA GLY A 187 -0.85 -10.82 13.00
C GLY A 187 -2.23 -11.06 13.61
N GLY A 188 -2.43 -10.63 14.86
CA GLY A 188 -3.73 -10.74 15.53
C GLY A 188 -4.84 -9.97 14.81
N VAL A 189 -4.58 -8.72 14.40
CA VAL A 189 -5.54 -7.90 13.64
C VAL A 189 -5.85 -8.55 12.29
N LEU A 190 -4.85 -9.07 11.56
CA LEU A 190 -5.07 -9.77 10.29
C LEU A 190 -5.97 -11.01 10.48
N VAL A 191 -5.65 -11.87 11.45
CA VAL A 191 -6.44 -13.06 11.72
C VAL A 191 -7.87 -12.69 12.09
N LEU A 192 -8.06 -11.71 12.98
CA LEU A 192 -9.39 -11.24 13.37
C LEU A 192 -10.16 -10.65 12.20
N SER A 193 -9.50 -9.91 11.30
CA SER A 193 -10.13 -9.33 10.11
C SER A 193 -10.60 -10.41 9.13
N VAL A 194 -9.78 -11.44 8.92
CA VAL A 194 -10.15 -12.58 8.08
C VAL A 194 -11.31 -13.35 8.71
N LEU A 195 -11.25 -13.65 10.00
CA LEU A 195 -12.34 -14.33 10.71
C LEU A 195 -13.63 -13.51 10.66
N ALA A 196 -13.56 -12.21 10.92
CA ALA A 196 -14.71 -11.32 10.83
C ALA A 196 -15.30 -11.30 9.41
N SER A 197 -14.46 -11.32 8.39
CA SER A 197 -14.89 -11.35 6.99
C SER A 197 -15.60 -12.66 6.63
N VAL A 198 -15.14 -13.77 7.16
CA VAL A 198 -15.76 -15.09 6.93
C VAL A 198 -17.08 -15.25 7.72
N VAL A 199 -17.11 -14.75 8.96
CA VAL A 199 -18.29 -14.88 9.83
C VAL A 199 -19.41 -13.90 9.44
N PHE A 200 -19.03 -12.69 8.98
CA PHE A 200 -19.95 -11.64 8.58
C PHE A 200 -19.72 -11.26 7.11
N PRO A 201 -20.02 -12.14 6.16
CA PRO A 201 -19.90 -11.81 4.74
C PRO A 201 -20.88 -10.68 4.39
N GLU A 202 -20.45 -9.72 3.58
CA GLU A 202 -21.36 -8.73 3.02
C GLU A 202 -22.34 -9.42 2.09
N LYS A 203 -23.64 -9.22 2.34
CA LYS A 203 -24.68 -9.62 1.41
C LYS A 203 -24.49 -8.81 0.13
N LYS A 204 -24.26 -9.49 -0.99
CA LYS A 204 -24.49 -8.87 -2.30
C LYS A 204 -25.97 -8.48 -2.32
N GLU A 205 -26.25 -7.20 -2.49
CA GLU A 205 -27.56 -6.81 -2.97
C GLU A 205 -27.67 -7.42 -4.37
N GLU A 206 -28.48 -8.46 -4.49
CA GLU A 206 -28.87 -8.99 -5.79
C GLU A 206 -29.63 -7.85 -6.47
N GLU A 207 -29.02 -7.29 -7.51
CA GLU A 207 -29.72 -6.43 -8.45
C GLU A 207 -30.89 -7.23 -9.02
N ALA A 208 -32.09 -6.79 -8.66
CA ALA A 208 -33.34 -7.21 -9.26
C ALA A 208 -33.67 -6.35 -10.49
#